data_8c900271e3c302df8aead51e04bc3450
#
_entry.id   8c900271e3c302df8aead51e04bc3450
#
_cell.length_a   1.000
_cell.length_b   1.000
_cell.length_c   1.000
_cell.angle_alpha   90.00
_cell.angle_beta   90.00
_cell.angle_gamma   90.00
#
_symmetry.space_group_name_H-M   'P 1'
#
loop_
_entity.id
_entity.type
_entity.pdbx_description
1 polymer ?
#
loop_
_entity_poly.entity_id
_entity_poly.type
_entity_poly.pdbx_seq_one_letter_code
_entity_poly.pdbx_strand_id
1 'polypeptide(L)'
;TPLYYYGMSAQIKTVVDRFYSRTGSLHRKKSILMATAYNSADWTMEALVHHYESLVRYMEWQDIGKVLAIGCGSRPIIERTEFPNQAYQIGYNL
;
A
#
# COMPACT_ATOMS: atom_id res chain seq x y z
N THR A 1 1.07 -1.36 -4.76
CA THR A 1 0.03 -1.94 -5.62
C THR A 1 -0.73 -0.87 -6.37
N PRO A 2 -1.09 -1.07 -7.65
CA PRO A 2 -2.17 -0.29 -8.22
C PRO A 2 -3.49 -0.63 -7.52
N LEU A 3 -4.41 0.32 -7.52
CA LEU A 3 -5.76 0.11 -7.00
C LEU A 3 -6.66 -0.35 -8.15
N TYR A 4 -7.20 -1.54 -8.02
CA TYR A 4 -8.17 -2.08 -8.98
C TYR A 4 -9.47 -2.38 -8.27
N TYR A 5 -10.54 -1.66 -8.66
CA TYR A 5 -11.85 -1.78 -8.00
C TYR A 5 -11.71 -1.71 -6.47
N TYR A 6 -10.94 -0.72 -6.02
CA TYR A 6 -10.79 -0.34 -4.60
C TYR A 6 -10.08 -1.36 -3.73
N GLY A 7 -9.39 -2.31 -4.34
CA GLY A 7 -8.56 -3.28 -3.65
C GLY A 7 -7.18 -3.39 -4.27
N MET A 8 -6.34 -4.24 -3.67
CA MET A 8 -5.02 -4.52 -4.24
C MET A 8 -5.14 -5.35 -5.50
N SER A 9 -4.10 -5.33 -6.34
CA SER A 9 -4.08 -6.15 -7.56
C SER A 9 -4.14 -7.64 -7.22
N ALA A 10 -4.68 -8.44 -8.14
CA ALA A 10 -4.74 -9.89 -7.95
C ALA A 10 -3.35 -10.50 -7.78
N GLN A 11 -2.36 -9.96 -8.47
CA GLN A 11 -0.99 -10.44 -8.38
C GLN A 11 -0.43 -10.31 -6.96
N ILE A 12 -0.57 -9.14 -6.34
CA ILE A 12 -0.07 -8.93 -4.98
C ILE A 12 -0.92 -9.68 -3.96
N LYS A 13 -2.24 -9.78 -4.20
CA LYS A 13 -3.12 -10.56 -3.32
C LYS A 13 -2.72 -12.02 -3.30
N THR A 14 -2.31 -12.56 -4.43
CA THR A 14 -1.79 -13.93 -4.50
C THR A 14 -0.58 -14.12 -3.58
N VAL A 15 0.33 -13.15 -3.54
CA VAL A 15 1.49 -13.18 -2.64
C VAL A 15 1.04 -13.10 -1.19
N VAL A 16 0.14 -12.18 -0.88
CA VAL A 16 -0.39 -12.01 0.49
C VAL A 16 -1.07 -13.28 0.99
N ASP A 17 -1.86 -13.93 0.12
CA ASP A 17 -2.56 -15.15 0.50
C ASP A 17 -1.58 -16.29 0.84
N ARG A 18 -0.37 -16.25 0.28
CA ARG A 18 0.69 -17.22 0.61
C ARG A 18 1.33 -16.97 1.98
N PHE A 19 1.12 -15.81 2.58
CA PHE A 19 1.64 -15.52 3.92
C PHE A 19 1.07 -16.46 4.98
N TYR A 20 -0.08 -17.06 4.73
CA TYR A 20 -0.74 -17.93 5.70
C TYR A 20 0.18 -19.05 6.18
N SER A 21 0.91 -19.69 5.27
CA SER A 21 1.84 -20.76 5.63
C SER A 21 3.12 -20.25 6.30
N ARG A 22 3.34 -18.94 6.33
CA ARG A 22 4.56 -18.32 6.86
C ARG A 22 4.27 -17.26 7.91
N THR A 23 3.08 -17.27 8.50
CA THR A 23 2.68 -16.26 9.49
C THR A 23 3.73 -16.12 10.59
N GLY A 24 4.26 -17.22 11.10
CA GLY A 24 5.24 -17.20 12.19
C GLY A 24 6.56 -16.50 11.84
N SER A 25 7.00 -16.56 10.57
CA SER A 25 8.24 -15.90 10.14
C SER A 25 8.01 -14.51 9.57
N LEU A 26 6.77 -14.17 9.17
CA LEU A 26 6.45 -12.90 8.54
C LEU A 26 5.76 -11.89 9.49
N HIS A 27 5.37 -12.30 10.69
CA HIS A 27 4.76 -11.37 11.64
C HIS A 27 5.81 -10.47 12.30
N ARG A 28 5.35 -9.38 12.89
CA ARG A 28 6.19 -8.41 13.61
C ARG A 28 7.25 -7.75 12.73
N LYS A 29 6.91 -7.50 11.47
CA LYS A 29 7.78 -6.78 10.54
C LYS A 29 7.36 -5.33 10.43
N LYS A 30 8.25 -4.48 9.93
CA LYS A 30 7.88 -3.14 9.48
C LYS A 30 7.18 -3.26 8.14
N SER A 31 6.16 -2.45 7.93
CA SER A 31 5.41 -2.45 6.67
C SER A 31 5.09 -1.02 6.21
N ILE A 32 4.94 -0.88 4.92
CA ILE A 32 4.57 0.37 4.27
C ILE A 32 3.55 0.02 3.19
N LEU A 33 2.46 0.78 3.14
CA LEU A 33 1.52 0.66 2.03
C LEU A 33 1.83 1.73 0.99
N MET A 34 2.11 1.29 -0.23
CA MET A 34 2.25 2.19 -1.37
C MET A 34 1.26 1.78 -2.44
N ALA A 35 0.39 2.71 -2.83
CA ALA A 35 -0.66 2.43 -3.80
C ALA A 35 -0.86 3.61 -4.75
N THR A 36 -1.27 3.29 -5.97
CA THR A 36 -1.60 4.28 -7.00
C THR A 36 -3.03 4.06 -7.48
N ALA A 37 -3.72 5.14 -7.82
CA ALA A 37 -5.08 5.07 -8.34
C ALA A 37 -5.32 6.14 -9.39
N TYR A 38 -6.14 5.81 -10.39
CA TYR A 38 -6.61 6.79 -11.37
C TYR A 38 -7.61 7.76 -10.74
N ASN A 39 -8.57 7.26 -9.96
CA ASN A 39 -9.59 8.08 -9.34
C ASN A 39 -8.97 9.04 -8.33
N SER A 40 -9.51 10.27 -8.26
CA SER A 40 -9.01 11.32 -7.38
C SER A 40 -9.95 11.68 -6.23
N ALA A 41 -11.05 10.96 -6.07
CA ALA A 41 -12.00 11.21 -4.99
C ALA A 41 -11.37 10.91 -3.62
N ASP A 42 -11.81 11.63 -2.59
CA ASP A 42 -11.24 11.51 -1.24
C ASP A 42 -11.35 10.09 -0.67
N TRP A 43 -12.40 9.36 -1.03
CA TRP A 43 -12.64 8.02 -0.50
C TRP A 43 -11.96 6.91 -1.28
N THR A 44 -11.20 7.25 -2.34
CA THR A 44 -10.65 6.27 -3.29
C THR A 44 -9.85 5.15 -2.63
N MET A 45 -9.04 5.47 -1.64
CA MET A 45 -8.16 4.49 -0.98
C MET A 45 -8.75 3.86 0.30
N GLU A 46 -9.96 4.24 0.68
CA GLU A 46 -10.52 3.90 1.98
C GLU A 46 -10.62 2.38 2.20
N ALA A 47 -11.16 1.67 1.23
CA ALA A 47 -11.31 0.21 1.35
C ALA A 47 -9.95 -0.50 1.38
N LEU A 48 -9.01 -0.07 0.55
CA LEU A 48 -7.66 -0.64 0.54
C LEU A 48 -6.93 -0.40 1.86
N VAL A 49 -7.05 0.81 2.41
CA VAL A 49 -6.42 1.14 3.69
C VAL A 49 -6.99 0.27 4.81
N HIS A 50 -8.30 0.08 4.86
CA HIS A 50 -8.92 -0.80 5.85
C HIS A 50 -8.45 -2.25 5.72
N HIS A 51 -8.33 -2.74 4.48
CA HIS A 51 -7.78 -4.08 4.23
C HIS A 51 -6.34 -4.17 4.77
N TYR A 52 -5.50 -3.20 4.42
CA TYR A 52 -4.12 -3.16 4.88
C TYR A 52 -4.03 -3.10 6.41
N GLU A 53 -4.85 -2.28 7.04
CA GLU A 53 -4.86 -2.17 8.50
C GLU A 53 -5.26 -3.48 9.19
N SER A 54 -6.15 -4.25 8.57
CA SER A 54 -6.50 -5.58 9.07
C SER A 54 -5.31 -6.53 8.98
N LEU A 55 -4.55 -6.49 7.88
CA LEU A 55 -3.32 -7.27 7.75
C LEU A 55 -2.28 -6.86 8.80
N VAL A 56 -2.09 -5.56 8.98
CA VAL A 56 -1.17 -5.03 9.99
C VAL A 56 -1.53 -5.55 11.38
N ARG A 57 -2.81 -5.52 11.72
CA ARG A 57 -3.29 -6.01 13.01
C ARG A 57 -3.04 -7.50 13.18
N TYR A 58 -3.44 -8.31 12.18
CA TYR A 58 -3.30 -9.76 12.27
C TYR A 58 -1.84 -10.18 12.32
N MET A 59 -1.01 -9.58 11.47
CA MET A 59 0.42 -9.90 11.38
C MET A 59 1.26 -9.23 12.46
N GLU A 60 0.67 -8.37 13.27
CA GLU A 60 1.37 -7.56 14.27
C GLU A 60 2.51 -6.75 13.65
N TRP A 61 2.29 -6.24 12.43
CA TRP A 61 3.28 -5.40 11.78
C TRP A 61 3.32 -4.01 12.40
N GLN A 62 4.46 -3.36 12.26
CA GLN A 62 4.61 -1.96 12.57
C GLN A 62 4.40 -1.15 11.28
N ASP A 63 3.27 -0.44 11.19
CA ASP A 63 2.99 0.43 10.04
C ASP A 63 3.90 1.65 10.11
N ILE A 64 4.84 1.75 9.17
CA ILE A 64 5.80 2.85 9.09
C ILE A 64 5.22 4.04 8.34
N GLY A 65 4.30 3.82 7.43
CA GLY A 65 3.68 4.88 6.66
C GLY A 65 2.92 4.39 5.45
N LYS A 66 2.25 5.33 4.81
CA LYS A 66 1.45 5.06 3.61
C LYS A 66 1.73 6.13 2.56
N VAL A 67 1.82 5.71 1.30
CA VAL A 67 1.85 6.62 0.16
C VAL A 67 0.66 6.26 -0.73
N LEU A 68 -0.33 7.13 -0.74
CA LEU A 68 -1.62 6.88 -1.40
C LEU A 68 -1.78 7.85 -2.57
N ALA A 69 -1.25 7.46 -3.73
CA ALA A 69 -1.17 8.32 -4.90
C ALA A 69 -2.47 8.28 -5.71
N ILE A 70 -3.46 9.04 -5.28
CA ILE A 70 -4.73 9.19 -6.01
C ILE A 70 -4.54 10.15 -7.19
N GLY A 71 -5.42 10.04 -8.19
CA GLY A 71 -5.38 10.90 -9.38
C GLY A 71 -4.17 10.67 -10.27
N CYS A 72 -3.52 9.52 -10.18
CA CYS A 72 -2.27 9.21 -10.88
C CYS A 72 -2.50 8.07 -11.87
N GLY A 73 -3.04 8.40 -13.05
CA GLY A 73 -3.34 7.43 -14.09
C GLY A 73 -2.13 7.01 -14.92
N SER A 74 -1.00 7.68 -14.81
CA SER A 74 0.19 7.38 -15.60
C SER A 74 1.46 7.84 -14.89
N ARG A 75 2.60 7.31 -15.33
CA ARG A 75 3.90 7.69 -14.80
C ARG A 75 4.20 9.18 -14.95
N PRO A 76 3.98 9.82 -16.11
CA PRO A 76 4.23 11.26 -16.22
C PRO A 76 3.43 12.12 -15.24
N ILE A 77 2.22 11.67 -14.88
CA ILE A 77 1.39 12.39 -13.91
C ILE A 77 1.99 12.26 -12.51
N ILE A 78 2.29 11.04 -12.06
CA ILE A 78 2.79 10.82 -10.71
C ILE A 78 4.16 11.50 -10.48
N GLU A 79 5.00 11.58 -11.51
CA GLU A 79 6.31 12.23 -11.42
C GLU A 79 6.20 13.72 -11.10
N ARG A 80 5.05 14.35 -11.36
CA ARG A 80 4.81 15.77 -11.08
C ARG A 80 4.20 16.02 -9.71
N THR A 81 3.99 14.96 -8.92
CA THR A 81 3.39 15.07 -7.59
C THR A 81 4.44 14.92 -6.51
N GLU A 82 4.02 15.13 -5.25
CA GLU A 82 4.87 14.92 -4.09
C GLU A 82 4.96 13.44 -3.67
N PHE A 83 4.18 12.54 -4.29
CA PHE A 83 4.16 11.14 -3.86
C PHE A 83 5.50 10.43 -3.99
N PRO A 84 6.29 10.59 -5.07
CA PRO A 84 7.62 9.98 -5.13
C PRO A 84 8.53 10.48 -4.01
N ASN A 85 8.46 11.77 -3.66
CA ASN A 85 9.25 12.32 -2.57
C ASN A 85 8.81 11.76 -1.21
N GLN A 86 7.51 11.59 -1.00
CA GLN A 86 6.99 10.95 0.21
C GLN A 86 7.56 9.55 0.36
N ALA A 87 7.54 8.76 -0.72
CA ALA A 87 8.10 7.41 -0.72
C ALA A 87 9.59 7.44 -0.40
N TYR A 88 10.33 8.35 -1.01
CA TYR A 88 11.76 8.52 -0.75
C TYR A 88 12.03 8.84 0.72
N GLN A 89 11.27 9.78 1.31
CA GLN A 89 11.47 10.18 2.71
C GLN A 89 11.18 9.05 3.68
N ILE A 90 10.13 8.26 3.43
CA ILE A 90 9.85 7.10 4.28
C ILE A 90 11.01 6.10 4.21
N GLY A 91 11.51 5.81 3.01
CA GLY A 91 12.64 4.90 2.83
C GLY A 91 13.92 5.42 3.48
N TYR A 92 14.18 6.71 3.35
CA TYR A 92 15.37 7.35 3.92
C TYR A 92 15.40 7.23 5.46
N ASN A 93 14.24 7.29 6.09
CA ASN A 93 14.11 7.29 7.55
C ASN A 93 13.90 5.88 8.16
N LEU A 94 14.06 4.83 7.37
CA LEU A 94 13.89 3.44 7.86
C LEU A 94 15.00 3.03 8.88
#